data_9102105591491df25d5d4f2e2d4274f6
#
_entry.id   9102105591491df25d5d4f2e2d4274f6
#
_cell.length_a   1.000
_cell.length_b   1.000
_cell.length_c   1.000
_cell.angle_alpha   90.00
_cell.angle_beta   90.00
_cell.angle_gamma   90.00
#
_symmetry.space_group_name_H-M   'P 1'
#
loop_
_entity.id
_entity.type
_entity.pdbx_description
1 polymer ?
#
loop_
_entity_poly.entity_id
_entity_poly.type
_entity_poly.pdbx_seq_one_letter_code
_entity_poly.pdbx_strand_id
1 'polypeptide(L)'
;MSKLNKDILFLIFEELKDDKDSLFSSILVNKNWCEVAIPILWKDPWKNLIKERLLLETVVSFLTNESRDYMISHGLNLLIKPDKPPLFNYISFCRYLNLHKLERIIYTIRNIKEEIKWSMISEEIFKLFINKNNRFTHLIIPYGYKRQIQYLSGFEHCFSELESLRCDVKTNQGFLNGLAQVCKSIKKLVVNVRVINKPGIIDLIEAQTKLEDVRFVFDLMTRRIDDILFYRICGKSLVKRANTIRHLQVNNELIPNLSSYVNLISLEIGTHEHNASWNNLENVSLPSLRILKAHKVPTNILVNFIENNKGILLEIKISDISFEVHTKKLIQAIYNNCPNLQYLELIINDDDILELENLLINCRHLDGLILNVFNINTDEMGWDRLFEILIKRASKNLFKFKFIHRTTIKFEALKNFFENWKNRKPMLLHFIEMFHLSSKHLSLIESFKKKGIIKIFYHDKFSYGFDDFEWIKMR
;
A
#
# COMPACT_ATOMS: atom_id res chain seq x y z
N MET A 1 -42.15 16.25 -2.93
CA MET A 1 -40.93 15.44 -3.05
C MET A 1 -40.79 14.61 -1.77
N SER A 2 -40.87 13.28 -1.85
CA SER A 2 -40.62 12.38 -0.73
C SER A 2 -39.18 12.60 -0.23
N LYS A 3 -39.04 12.97 1.05
CA LYS A 3 -37.71 13.12 1.66
C LYS A 3 -37.08 11.73 1.68
N LEU A 4 -35.92 11.56 1.02
CA LEU A 4 -35.12 10.34 1.14
C LEU A 4 -34.83 10.05 2.62
N ASN A 5 -35.05 8.81 3.04
CA ASN A 5 -34.72 8.35 4.38
C ASN A 5 -33.24 8.49 4.65
N LYS A 6 -32.85 8.77 5.91
CA LYS A 6 -31.43 8.88 6.33
C LYS A 6 -30.63 7.61 6.03
N ASP A 7 -31.24 6.43 6.14
CA ASP A 7 -30.57 5.16 5.86
C ASP A 7 -30.21 5.02 4.38
N ILE A 8 -31.10 5.44 3.48
CA ILE A 8 -30.83 5.44 2.03
C ILE A 8 -29.76 6.48 1.69
N LEU A 9 -29.83 7.67 2.29
CA LEU A 9 -28.80 8.70 2.13
C LEU A 9 -27.44 8.19 2.61
N PHE A 10 -27.39 7.49 3.72
CA PHE A 10 -26.15 6.91 4.26
C PHE A 10 -25.52 5.92 3.26
N LEU A 11 -26.33 5.00 2.70
CA LEU A 11 -25.85 4.04 1.70
C LEU A 11 -25.29 4.75 0.45
N ILE A 12 -26.00 5.78 -0.05
CA ILE A 12 -25.53 6.57 -1.20
C ILE A 12 -24.20 7.27 -0.88
N PHE A 13 -24.08 7.88 0.29
CA PHE A 13 -22.89 8.63 0.68
C PHE A 13 -21.71 7.72 1.04
N GLU A 14 -21.94 6.50 1.53
CA GLU A 14 -20.86 5.50 1.69
C GLU A 14 -20.28 5.06 0.34
N GLU A 15 -21.08 4.97 -0.72
CA GLU A 15 -20.57 4.75 -2.08
C GLU A 15 -19.73 5.95 -2.59
N LEU A 16 -20.05 7.16 -2.14
CA LEU A 16 -19.33 8.39 -2.47
C LEU A 16 -18.15 8.69 -1.52
N LYS A 17 -17.81 7.81 -0.58
CA LYS A 17 -16.76 8.07 0.43
C LYS A 17 -15.40 8.48 -0.11
N ASP A 18 -15.07 8.06 -1.34
CA ASP A 18 -13.82 8.40 -2.01
C ASP A 18 -13.94 9.67 -2.88
N ASP A 19 -15.14 10.10 -3.21
CA ASP A 19 -15.47 11.36 -3.90
C ASP A 19 -15.86 12.45 -2.89
N LYS A 20 -14.82 13.09 -2.34
CA LYS A 20 -15.01 14.13 -1.33
C LYS A 20 -15.71 15.37 -1.87
N ASP A 21 -15.55 15.70 -3.14
CA ASP A 21 -16.16 16.88 -3.73
C ASP A 21 -17.68 16.74 -3.80
N SER A 22 -18.18 15.56 -4.19
CA SER A 22 -19.60 15.25 -4.15
C SER A 22 -20.15 15.23 -2.72
N LEU A 23 -19.39 14.68 -1.75
CA LEU A 23 -19.79 14.72 -0.34
C LEU A 23 -19.80 16.15 0.22
N PHE A 24 -18.85 16.99 -0.11
CA PHE A 24 -18.83 18.41 0.28
C PHE A 24 -20.02 19.17 -0.32
N SER A 25 -20.36 18.90 -1.57
CA SER A 25 -21.55 19.48 -2.19
C SER A 25 -22.85 19.03 -1.47
N SER A 26 -22.87 17.78 -1.03
CA SER A 26 -24.03 17.20 -0.31
C SER A 26 -24.33 17.90 1.01
N ILE A 27 -23.34 18.37 1.77
CA ILE A 27 -23.57 19.07 3.04
C ILE A 27 -24.29 20.42 2.88
N LEU A 28 -24.27 20.99 1.68
CA LEU A 28 -24.90 22.27 1.38
C LEU A 28 -26.39 22.14 0.96
N VAL A 29 -26.88 20.93 0.73
CA VAL A 29 -28.23 20.70 0.21
C VAL A 29 -29.31 20.99 1.26
N ASN A 30 -29.22 20.40 2.43
CA ASN A 30 -30.12 20.63 3.57
C ASN A 30 -29.57 19.97 4.85
N LYS A 31 -30.23 20.25 5.98
CA LYS A 31 -29.81 19.75 7.31
C LYS A 31 -29.72 18.21 7.37
N ASN A 32 -30.69 17.47 6.81
CA ASN A 32 -30.68 16.01 6.86
C ASN A 32 -29.48 15.42 6.08
N TRP A 33 -29.17 15.99 4.92
CA TRP A 33 -28.00 15.58 4.13
C TRP A 33 -26.70 15.89 4.87
N CYS A 34 -26.61 17.08 5.47
CA CYS A 34 -25.47 17.47 6.27
C CYS A 34 -25.23 16.50 7.45
N GLU A 35 -26.29 16.14 8.21
CA GLU A 35 -26.20 15.22 9.34
C GLU A 35 -25.70 13.81 8.95
N VAL A 36 -25.98 13.37 7.72
CA VAL A 36 -25.52 12.06 7.22
C VAL A 36 -24.12 12.13 6.59
N ALA A 37 -23.82 13.19 5.84
CA ALA A 37 -22.55 13.31 5.12
C ALA A 37 -21.36 13.64 6.05
N ILE A 38 -21.57 14.46 7.09
CA ILE A 38 -20.51 14.89 8.02
C ILE A 38 -19.82 13.72 8.71
N PRO A 39 -20.52 12.72 9.30
CA PRO A 39 -19.88 11.55 9.89
C PRO A 39 -18.99 10.77 8.91
N ILE A 40 -19.39 10.66 7.64
CA ILE A 40 -18.64 9.97 6.60
C ILE A 40 -17.36 10.75 6.23
N LEU A 41 -17.48 12.08 6.06
CA LEU A 41 -16.33 12.96 5.79
C LEU A 41 -15.31 12.95 6.94
N TRP A 42 -15.77 12.94 8.17
CA TRP A 42 -14.92 13.00 9.37
C TRP A 42 -14.47 11.64 9.88
N LYS A 43 -14.89 10.54 9.26
CA LYS A 43 -14.40 9.19 9.54
C LYS A 43 -12.87 9.10 9.35
N ASP A 44 -12.34 9.73 8.28
CA ASP A 44 -10.91 9.90 8.02
C ASP A 44 -10.61 11.35 7.57
N PRO A 45 -10.46 12.30 8.52
CA PRO A 45 -10.19 13.69 8.20
C PRO A 45 -8.78 13.90 7.65
N TRP A 46 -7.91 12.88 7.76
CA TRP A 46 -6.53 12.92 7.32
C TRP A 46 -6.36 12.59 5.83
N LYS A 47 -7.34 11.96 5.19
CA LYS A 47 -7.27 11.56 3.77
C LYS A 47 -7.31 12.81 2.89
N ASN A 48 -6.31 12.95 2.02
CA ASN A 48 -6.16 14.09 1.08
C ASN A 48 -6.21 15.47 1.77
N LEU A 49 -5.56 15.58 2.92
CA LEU A 49 -5.51 16.80 3.72
C LEU A 49 -4.69 17.89 2.99
N ILE A 50 -5.38 18.83 2.36
CA ILE A 50 -4.76 19.97 1.64
C ILE A 50 -4.67 21.21 2.54
N LYS A 51 -5.68 21.42 3.40
CA LYS A 51 -5.84 22.63 4.24
C LYS A 51 -5.62 22.31 5.71
N GLU A 52 -4.38 22.03 6.11
CA GLU A 52 -4.00 21.65 7.48
C GLU A 52 -4.42 22.68 8.54
N ARG A 53 -4.30 23.97 8.19
CA ARG A 53 -4.68 25.04 9.10
C ARG A 53 -6.17 25.05 9.43
N LEU A 54 -7.04 24.85 8.46
CA LEU A 54 -8.50 24.80 8.70
C LEU A 54 -8.89 23.60 9.57
N LEU A 55 -8.23 22.45 9.37
CA LEU A 55 -8.45 21.29 10.25
C LEU A 55 -8.02 21.61 11.68
N LEU A 56 -6.85 22.24 11.87
CA LEU A 56 -6.37 22.65 13.18
C LEU A 56 -7.35 23.65 13.85
N GLU A 57 -7.78 24.69 13.13
CA GLU A 57 -8.75 25.66 13.63
C GLU A 57 -10.05 24.97 14.08
N THR A 58 -10.52 23.99 13.32
CA THR A 58 -11.69 23.18 13.71
C THR A 58 -11.42 22.36 14.96
N VAL A 59 -10.27 21.67 15.05
CA VAL A 59 -9.91 20.84 16.22
C VAL A 59 -9.80 21.71 17.47
N VAL A 60 -9.11 22.83 17.36
CA VAL A 60 -8.88 23.77 18.47
C VAL A 60 -10.19 24.42 18.95
N SER A 61 -11.20 24.52 18.09
CA SER A 61 -12.52 25.03 18.49
C SER A 61 -13.21 24.18 19.58
N PHE A 62 -12.79 22.92 19.74
CA PHE A 62 -13.29 21.99 20.77
C PHE A 62 -12.57 22.10 22.12
N LEU A 63 -11.50 22.89 22.24
CA LEU A 63 -10.84 23.09 23.52
C LEU A 63 -11.79 23.71 24.54
N THR A 64 -11.78 23.19 25.76
CA THR A 64 -12.56 23.75 26.87
C THR A 64 -12.02 25.14 27.26
N ASN A 65 -12.84 25.93 27.94
CA ASN A 65 -12.36 27.22 28.43
C ASN A 65 -11.17 27.04 29.39
N GLU A 66 -11.19 26.03 30.24
CA GLU A 66 -10.08 25.68 31.16
C GLU A 66 -8.79 25.38 30.40
N SER A 67 -8.83 24.54 29.35
CA SER A 67 -7.66 24.27 28.49
C SER A 67 -7.16 25.54 27.79
N ARG A 68 -8.06 26.42 27.36
CA ARG A 68 -7.72 27.72 26.74
C ARG A 68 -7.05 28.66 27.73
N ASP A 69 -7.66 28.85 28.92
CA ASP A 69 -7.15 29.71 29.97
C ASP A 69 -5.79 29.21 30.45
N TYR A 70 -5.62 27.89 30.57
CA TYR A 70 -4.34 27.27 30.86
C TYR A 70 -3.28 27.59 29.80
N MET A 71 -3.61 27.52 28.52
CA MET A 71 -2.68 27.87 27.43
C MET A 71 -2.35 29.39 27.45
N ILE A 72 -3.35 30.24 27.65
CA ILE A 72 -3.19 31.70 27.70
C ILE A 72 -2.28 32.09 28.86
N SER A 73 -2.44 31.50 30.04
CA SER A 73 -1.60 31.78 31.22
C SER A 73 -0.12 31.43 30.98
N HIS A 74 0.16 30.54 30.01
CA HIS A 74 1.51 30.18 29.57
C HIS A 74 1.99 30.98 28.34
N GLY A 75 1.30 32.09 28.00
CA GLY A 75 1.68 32.97 26.90
C GLY A 75 1.33 32.46 25.50
N LEU A 76 0.37 31.54 25.39
CA LEU A 76 -0.09 30.93 24.13
C LEU A 76 -1.40 31.59 23.67
N ASN A 77 -1.34 32.85 23.23
CA ASN A 77 -2.50 33.59 22.70
C ASN A 77 -2.89 33.20 21.28
N LEU A 78 -2.72 31.94 20.92
CA LEU A 78 -2.77 31.50 19.51
C LEU A 78 -4.16 31.13 19.04
N LEU A 79 -5.14 31.04 19.92
CA LEU A 79 -6.40 30.39 19.63
C LEU A 79 -7.56 31.37 19.80
N ILE A 80 -7.91 31.99 18.69
CA ILE A 80 -9.14 32.83 18.62
C ILE A 80 -10.32 31.95 19.01
N LYS A 81 -11.06 32.42 20.03
CA LYS A 81 -12.31 31.76 20.41
C LYS A 81 -13.27 31.84 19.22
N PRO A 82 -13.81 30.72 18.71
CA PRO A 82 -14.81 30.82 17.67
C PRO A 82 -16.03 31.56 18.22
N ASP A 83 -16.61 32.44 17.42
CA ASP A 83 -17.80 33.22 17.81
C ASP A 83 -19.00 32.32 18.13
N LYS A 84 -19.02 31.13 17.51
CA LYS A 84 -20.07 30.12 17.71
C LYS A 84 -19.46 28.74 17.93
N PRO A 85 -20.07 27.91 18.81
CA PRO A 85 -19.62 26.53 18.97
C PRO A 85 -19.81 25.73 17.65
N PRO A 86 -18.97 24.71 17.40
CA PRO A 86 -19.13 23.83 16.25
C PRO A 86 -20.54 23.18 16.23
N LEU A 87 -21.14 23.06 15.05
CA LEU A 87 -22.48 22.46 14.87
C LEU A 87 -22.53 20.96 15.25
N PHE A 88 -21.40 20.27 15.10
CA PHE A 88 -21.27 18.84 15.38
C PHE A 88 -20.03 18.59 16.22
N ASN A 89 -20.03 17.51 16.99
CA ASN A 89 -18.81 17.00 17.59
C ASN A 89 -18.02 16.20 16.53
N TYR A 90 -17.32 16.91 15.63
CA TYR A 90 -16.62 16.34 14.51
C TYR A 90 -15.60 15.27 14.92
N ILE A 91 -14.89 15.47 16.03
CA ILE A 91 -13.86 14.55 16.51
C ILE A 91 -14.45 13.19 16.87
N SER A 92 -15.69 13.14 17.39
CA SER A 92 -16.35 11.88 17.75
C SER A 92 -16.70 10.98 16.56
N PHE A 93 -16.71 11.53 15.35
CA PHE A 93 -16.90 10.75 14.11
C PHE A 93 -15.61 10.15 13.59
N CYS A 94 -14.44 10.61 14.07
CA CYS A 94 -13.15 10.11 13.64
C CYS A 94 -12.98 8.65 14.03
N ARG A 95 -12.66 7.81 13.03
CA ARG A 95 -12.35 6.38 13.21
C ARG A 95 -10.91 6.05 12.85
N TYR A 96 -10.25 6.94 12.13
CA TYR A 96 -8.85 6.84 11.70
C TYR A 96 -8.03 7.87 12.48
N LEU A 97 -7.15 7.43 13.35
CA LEU A 97 -6.22 8.33 14.04
C LEU A 97 -4.84 8.24 13.40
N ASN A 98 -4.41 9.34 12.80
CA ASN A 98 -3.07 9.46 12.22
C ASN A 98 -2.22 10.41 13.08
N LEU A 99 -1.41 9.85 13.97
CA LEU A 99 -0.60 10.64 14.91
C LEU A 99 0.45 11.49 14.19
N HIS A 100 0.97 11.03 13.05
CA HIS A 100 1.91 11.81 12.25
C HIS A 100 1.25 13.09 11.70
N LYS A 101 0.06 12.96 11.11
CA LYS A 101 -0.67 14.11 10.58
C LYS A 101 -1.18 15.02 11.69
N LEU A 102 -1.59 14.46 12.83
CA LEU A 102 -1.99 15.24 14.00
C LEU A 102 -0.83 16.08 14.53
N GLU A 103 0.35 15.50 14.72
CA GLU A 103 1.55 16.27 15.10
C GLU A 103 1.88 17.33 14.06
N ARG A 104 1.80 16.99 12.77
CA ARG A 104 2.09 17.93 11.67
C ARG A 104 1.18 19.15 11.68
N ILE A 105 -0.14 19.00 11.89
CA ILE A 105 -1.05 20.14 11.99
C ILE A 105 -0.77 20.99 13.23
N ILE A 106 -0.39 20.38 14.34
CA ILE A 106 0.03 21.13 15.55
C ILE A 106 1.27 21.96 15.25
N TYR A 107 2.24 21.44 14.48
CA TYR A 107 3.43 22.19 14.05
C TYR A 107 3.11 23.41 13.16
N THR A 108 1.93 23.46 12.54
CA THR A 108 1.53 24.66 11.77
C THR A 108 1.22 25.86 12.65
N ILE A 109 1.15 25.69 13.96
CA ILE A 109 1.03 26.80 14.93
C ILE A 109 2.36 27.57 14.90
N ARG A 110 2.39 28.67 14.14
CA ARG A 110 3.58 29.51 14.00
C ARG A 110 3.90 30.19 15.34
N ASN A 111 5.22 30.36 15.63
CA ASN A 111 5.80 31.06 16.77
C ASN A 111 6.00 30.28 18.07
N ILE A 112 5.82 28.96 18.11
CA ILE A 112 6.21 28.18 19.29
C ILE A 112 7.65 27.73 19.11
N LYS A 113 8.60 28.47 19.67
CA LYS A 113 10.02 28.10 19.68
C LYS A 113 10.42 27.26 20.90
N GLU A 114 9.57 27.25 21.92
CA GLU A 114 9.85 26.57 23.17
C GLU A 114 9.23 25.15 23.16
N GLU A 115 10.07 24.14 23.32
CA GLU A 115 9.67 22.72 23.34
C GLU A 115 8.61 22.42 24.41
N ILE A 116 8.72 23.09 25.57
CA ILE A 116 7.77 22.93 26.68
C ILE A 116 6.37 23.39 26.28
N LYS A 117 6.23 24.56 25.67
CA LYS A 117 4.94 25.10 25.22
C LYS A 117 4.32 24.23 24.14
N TRP A 118 5.16 23.72 23.24
CA TRP A 118 4.70 22.78 22.21
C TRP A 118 4.17 21.47 22.80
N SER A 119 4.85 20.94 23.83
CA SER A 119 4.40 19.74 24.54
C SER A 119 3.04 19.95 25.20
N MET A 120 2.81 21.08 25.86
CA MET A 120 1.55 21.43 26.52
C MET A 120 0.38 21.52 25.53
N ILE A 121 0.53 22.25 24.43
CA ILE A 121 -0.51 22.35 23.39
C ILE A 121 -0.83 20.97 22.81
N SER A 122 0.20 20.21 22.51
CA SER A 122 0.02 18.88 21.97
C SER A 122 -0.77 18.01 22.93
N GLU A 123 -0.47 18.04 24.22
CA GLU A 123 -1.17 17.24 25.22
C GLU A 123 -2.67 17.59 25.27
N GLU A 124 -3.01 18.88 25.32
CA GLU A 124 -4.41 19.31 25.32
C GLU A 124 -5.15 18.90 24.04
N ILE A 125 -4.49 18.99 22.87
CA ILE A 125 -5.08 18.52 21.61
C ILE A 125 -5.22 17.00 21.61
N PHE A 126 -4.23 16.24 22.13
CA PHE A 126 -4.36 14.78 22.24
C PHE A 126 -5.52 14.35 23.14
N LYS A 127 -5.80 15.07 24.23
CA LYS A 127 -6.96 14.82 25.11
C LYS A 127 -8.30 14.97 24.39
N LEU A 128 -8.40 15.83 23.35
CA LEU A 128 -9.60 15.92 22.51
C LEU A 128 -9.88 14.64 21.72
N PHE A 129 -8.84 13.95 21.27
CA PHE A 129 -8.98 12.71 20.52
C PHE A 129 -9.04 11.49 21.45
N ILE A 130 -8.23 11.45 22.53
CA ILE A 130 -8.12 10.29 23.41
C ILE A 130 -8.92 10.56 24.67
N ASN A 131 -10.17 10.10 24.65
CA ASN A 131 -11.11 10.22 25.75
C ASN A 131 -12.20 9.13 25.64
N LYS A 132 -13.10 9.05 26.62
CA LYS A 132 -14.13 8.00 26.70
C LYS A 132 -15.27 8.12 25.65
N ASN A 133 -15.27 9.18 24.83
CA ASN A 133 -16.31 9.40 23.81
C ASN A 133 -15.88 8.96 22.41
N ASN A 134 -14.59 8.70 22.20
CA ASN A 134 -14.03 8.38 20.89
C ASN A 134 -13.63 6.90 20.81
N ARG A 135 -13.75 6.33 19.61
CA ARG A 135 -13.31 4.97 19.29
C ARG A 135 -12.65 4.95 17.93
N PHE A 136 -11.45 4.39 17.88
CA PHE A 136 -10.68 4.30 16.66
C PHE A 136 -10.62 2.85 16.17
N THR A 137 -10.81 2.69 14.85
CA THR A 137 -10.62 1.41 14.17
C THR A 137 -9.26 1.34 13.48
N HIS A 138 -8.65 2.49 13.18
CA HIS A 138 -7.37 2.59 12.49
C HIS A 138 -6.44 3.54 13.22
N LEU A 139 -5.19 3.10 13.42
CA LEU A 139 -4.14 3.89 14.07
C LEU A 139 -2.87 3.88 13.22
N ILE A 140 -2.33 5.07 12.96
CA ILE A 140 -1.03 5.25 12.30
C ILE A 140 -0.10 5.98 13.26
N ILE A 141 0.98 5.29 13.66
CA ILE A 141 2.01 5.81 14.56
C ILE A 141 3.24 6.17 13.72
N PRO A 142 3.76 7.41 13.81
CA PRO A 142 4.93 7.83 13.04
C PRO A 142 6.21 7.16 13.55
N TYR A 143 7.24 7.23 12.70
CA TYR A 143 8.59 6.79 13.07
C TYR A 143 9.11 7.46 14.33
N GLY A 144 9.66 6.65 15.23
CA GLY A 144 10.29 7.15 16.45
C GLY A 144 9.35 7.84 17.43
N TYR A 145 8.05 7.56 17.39
CA TYR A 145 7.06 8.15 18.27
C TYR A 145 7.37 7.87 19.74
N LYS A 146 7.60 8.93 20.52
CA LYS A 146 8.07 8.83 21.92
C LYS A 146 7.01 9.15 22.96
N ARG A 147 5.86 9.76 22.56
CA ARG A 147 4.82 10.17 23.51
C ARG A 147 4.17 8.97 24.17
N GLN A 148 3.83 9.16 25.43
CA GLN A 148 3.26 8.13 26.28
C GLN A 148 1.75 8.31 26.41
N ILE A 149 1.04 8.29 25.27
CA ILE A 149 -0.41 8.49 25.22
C ILE A 149 -1.23 7.38 25.90
N GLN A 150 -0.59 6.24 26.23
CA GLN A 150 -1.21 5.17 26.99
C GLN A 150 -1.63 5.58 28.40
N TYR A 151 -1.11 6.67 28.91
CA TYR A 151 -1.50 7.22 30.23
C TYR A 151 -2.65 8.23 30.17
N LEU A 152 -3.12 8.60 28.98
CA LEU A 152 -4.27 9.49 28.84
C LEU A 152 -5.55 8.77 29.22
N SER A 153 -6.42 9.46 29.96
CA SER A 153 -7.74 8.96 30.31
C SER A 153 -8.55 8.65 29.06
N GLY A 154 -9.09 7.42 28.97
CA GLY A 154 -9.86 6.96 27.81
C GLY A 154 -9.05 6.17 26.77
N PHE A 155 -7.73 5.98 26.97
CA PHE A 155 -6.90 5.19 26.07
C PHE A 155 -7.48 3.80 25.78
N GLU A 156 -7.84 3.07 26.82
CA GLU A 156 -8.41 1.72 26.70
C GLU A 156 -9.70 1.72 25.88
N HIS A 157 -10.59 2.67 26.15
CA HIS A 157 -11.84 2.80 25.42
C HIS A 157 -11.61 3.15 23.95
N CYS A 158 -10.69 4.08 23.67
CA CYS A 158 -10.41 4.54 22.31
C CYS A 158 -9.87 3.45 21.38
N PHE A 159 -9.05 2.52 21.92
CA PHE A 159 -8.34 1.54 21.10
C PHE A 159 -8.83 0.10 21.26
N SER A 160 -9.86 -0.15 22.06
CA SER A 160 -10.44 -1.51 22.26
C SER A 160 -10.94 -2.17 20.97
N GLU A 161 -11.41 -1.38 20.01
CA GLU A 161 -11.96 -1.84 18.73
C GLU A 161 -11.00 -1.64 17.55
N LEU A 162 -9.68 -1.52 17.82
CA LEU A 162 -8.70 -1.28 16.78
C LEU A 162 -8.58 -2.50 15.85
N GLU A 163 -8.82 -2.27 14.55
CA GLU A 163 -8.74 -3.29 13.51
C GLU A 163 -7.47 -3.18 12.65
N SER A 164 -6.93 -1.96 12.50
CA SER A 164 -5.76 -1.71 11.68
C SER A 164 -4.74 -0.85 12.42
N LEU A 165 -3.51 -1.34 12.50
CA LEU A 165 -2.39 -0.64 13.09
C LEU A 165 -1.23 -0.54 12.10
N ARG A 166 -0.72 0.69 11.91
CA ARG A 166 0.56 0.94 11.26
C ARG A 166 1.50 1.58 12.28
N CYS A 167 2.64 0.96 12.52
CA CYS A 167 3.64 1.45 13.47
C CYS A 167 5.06 1.21 12.96
N ASP A 168 6.02 1.65 13.74
CA ASP A 168 7.44 1.42 13.51
C ASP A 168 8.03 0.64 14.68
N VAL A 169 9.07 -0.15 14.44
CA VAL A 169 9.77 -0.90 15.50
C VAL A 169 10.39 0.03 16.57
N LYS A 170 10.65 1.31 16.27
CA LYS A 170 11.11 2.33 17.22
C LYS A 170 9.99 3.00 18.03
N THR A 171 8.75 2.63 17.83
CA THR A 171 7.64 3.12 18.66
C THR A 171 7.91 2.83 20.12
N ASN A 172 7.54 3.76 21.02
CA ASN A 172 7.71 3.58 22.45
C ASN A 172 7.15 2.23 22.93
N GLN A 173 7.98 1.44 23.61
CA GLN A 173 7.62 0.10 24.04
C GLN A 173 6.42 0.10 24.99
N GLY A 174 6.36 1.04 25.95
CA GLY A 174 5.23 1.17 26.87
C GLY A 174 3.92 1.43 26.12
N PHE A 175 3.96 2.19 25.03
CA PHE A 175 2.79 2.42 24.18
C PHE A 175 2.36 1.14 23.45
N LEU A 176 3.29 0.41 22.84
CA LEU A 176 2.98 -0.88 22.19
C LEU A 176 2.44 -1.92 23.17
N ASN A 177 3.01 -1.99 24.37
CA ASN A 177 2.53 -2.87 25.43
C ASN A 177 1.13 -2.48 25.91
N GLY A 178 0.85 -1.18 26.05
CA GLY A 178 -0.50 -0.67 26.33
C GLY A 178 -1.51 -1.08 25.25
N LEU A 179 -1.14 -0.96 23.97
CA LEU A 179 -1.98 -1.46 22.88
C LEU A 179 -2.15 -2.98 22.93
N ALA A 180 -1.10 -3.75 23.23
CA ALA A 180 -1.17 -5.20 23.37
C ALA A 180 -2.13 -5.65 24.47
N GLN A 181 -2.26 -4.88 25.55
CA GLN A 181 -3.20 -5.16 26.62
C GLN A 181 -4.66 -4.92 26.20
N VAL A 182 -4.90 -3.84 25.49
CA VAL A 182 -6.26 -3.36 25.13
C VAL A 182 -6.77 -3.96 23.82
N CYS A 183 -5.93 -4.01 22.78
CA CYS A 183 -6.32 -4.44 21.44
C CYS A 183 -6.11 -5.94 21.27
N LYS A 184 -7.19 -6.69 21.00
CA LYS A 184 -7.12 -8.16 20.76
C LYS A 184 -7.62 -8.57 19.38
N SER A 185 -8.12 -7.62 18.58
CA SER A 185 -8.84 -7.88 17.34
C SER A 185 -8.25 -7.16 16.12
N ILE A 186 -6.97 -6.79 16.18
CA ILE A 186 -6.28 -6.22 15.02
C ILE A 186 -6.27 -7.26 13.90
N LYS A 187 -6.82 -6.88 12.74
CA LYS A 187 -6.84 -7.68 11.52
C LYS A 187 -5.66 -7.34 10.62
N LYS A 188 -5.29 -6.05 10.56
CA LYS A 188 -4.20 -5.55 9.72
C LYS A 188 -3.10 -4.92 10.56
N LEU A 189 -1.89 -5.47 10.45
CA LEU A 189 -0.71 -4.97 11.12
C LEU A 189 0.38 -4.64 10.08
N VAL A 190 0.79 -3.38 10.03
CA VAL A 190 1.90 -2.91 9.19
C VAL A 190 3.00 -2.39 10.08
N VAL A 191 4.16 -3.02 10.05
CA VAL A 191 5.33 -2.67 10.85
C VAL A 191 6.45 -2.18 9.94
N ASN A 192 6.81 -0.90 10.06
CA ASN A 192 7.98 -0.37 9.36
C ASN A 192 9.25 -0.74 10.14
N VAL A 193 10.16 -1.41 9.46
CA VAL A 193 11.41 -1.91 10.07
C VAL A 193 12.57 -1.07 9.55
N ARG A 194 13.08 -0.16 10.38
CA ARG A 194 14.20 0.72 10.02
C ARG A 194 15.44 0.50 10.87
N VAL A 195 15.27 0.18 12.14
CA VAL A 195 16.36 -0.13 13.10
C VAL A 195 15.78 -1.02 14.18
N ILE A 196 16.57 -1.96 14.66
CA ILE A 196 16.07 -3.00 15.56
C ILE A 196 16.34 -2.68 17.02
N ASN A 197 15.51 -3.26 17.81
CA ASN A 197 15.58 -3.71 19.19
C ASN A 197 14.42 -3.24 20.07
N LYS A 198 13.21 -3.85 19.91
CA LYS A 198 12.15 -3.65 20.94
C LYS A 198 11.14 -4.80 20.97
N PRO A 199 10.96 -5.46 22.12
CA PRO A 199 10.05 -6.59 22.29
C PRO A 199 8.56 -6.25 22.17
N GLY A 200 8.17 -4.97 22.29
CA GLY A 200 6.75 -4.56 22.27
C GLY A 200 5.96 -4.97 21.02
N ILE A 201 6.62 -5.13 19.86
CA ILE A 201 5.97 -5.68 18.67
C ILE A 201 5.62 -7.15 18.83
N ILE A 202 6.46 -7.92 19.51
CA ILE A 202 6.25 -9.34 19.77
C ILE A 202 5.02 -9.52 20.66
N ASP A 203 4.95 -8.78 21.76
CA ASP A 203 3.82 -8.82 22.69
C ASP A 203 2.52 -8.42 21.99
N LEU A 204 2.59 -7.42 21.10
CA LEU A 204 1.46 -6.98 20.30
C LEU A 204 0.96 -8.09 19.34
N ILE A 205 1.86 -8.78 18.63
CA ILE A 205 1.52 -9.90 17.74
C ILE A 205 0.88 -11.05 18.55
N GLU A 206 1.48 -11.41 19.66
CA GLU A 206 1.01 -12.49 20.50
C GLU A 206 -0.35 -12.21 21.16
N ALA A 207 -0.67 -10.95 21.38
CA ALA A 207 -1.95 -10.52 21.91
C ALA A 207 -3.12 -10.68 20.92
N GLN A 208 -2.84 -10.71 19.61
CA GLN A 208 -3.90 -10.68 18.58
C GLN A 208 -4.46 -12.08 18.31
N THR A 209 -5.76 -12.13 18.03
CA THR A 209 -6.47 -13.38 17.67
C THR A 209 -7.03 -13.39 16.25
N LYS A 210 -7.04 -12.23 15.57
CA LYS A 210 -7.69 -12.03 14.27
C LYS A 210 -6.78 -11.45 13.20
N LEU A 211 -5.45 -11.66 13.31
CA LEU A 211 -4.50 -11.17 12.31
C LEU A 211 -4.76 -11.85 10.95
N GLU A 212 -5.05 -11.05 9.93
CA GLU A 212 -5.31 -11.49 8.55
C GLU A 212 -4.28 -10.92 7.56
N ASP A 213 -3.86 -9.67 7.74
CA ASP A 213 -2.91 -8.96 6.87
C ASP A 213 -1.73 -8.47 7.72
N VAL A 214 -0.57 -9.08 7.54
CA VAL A 214 0.65 -8.73 8.29
C VAL A 214 1.75 -8.34 7.31
N ARG A 215 2.28 -7.12 7.48
CA ARG A 215 3.30 -6.57 6.61
C ARG A 215 4.47 -6.00 7.41
N PHE A 216 5.64 -6.56 7.20
CA PHE A 216 6.91 -5.98 7.65
C PHE A 216 7.55 -5.25 6.47
N VAL A 217 7.52 -3.92 6.51
CA VAL A 217 8.01 -3.05 5.44
C VAL A 217 9.42 -2.61 5.78
N PHE A 218 10.39 -3.02 4.98
CA PHE A 218 11.81 -2.69 5.15
C PHE A 218 12.15 -1.45 4.33
N ASP A 219 12.89 -0.52 4.92
CA ASP A 219 13.38 0.66 4.20
C ASP A 219 14.66 0.29 3.43
N LEU A 220 14.67 0.56 2.13
CA LEU A 220 15.80 0.31 1.23
C LEU A 220 17.09 1.03 1.64
N MET A 221 16.98 2.10 2.43
CA MET A 221 18.11 2.92 2.87
C MET A 221 18.74 2.45 4.19
N THR A 222 18.16 1.48 4.87
CA THR A 222 18.69 0.98 6.14
C THR A 222 19.77 -0.07 5.89
N ARG A 223 21.02 0.31 6.17
CA ARG A 223 22.14 -0.63 6.19
C ARG A 223 21.96 -1.60 7.36
N ARG A 224 22.17 -2.90 7.06
CA ARG A 224 22.28 -4.05 7.97
C ARG A 224 21.50 -3.92 9.26
N ILE A 225 20.49 -4.71 9.35
CA ILE A 225 19.76 -4.94 10.59
C ILE A 225 20.29 -6.29 11.12
N ASP A 226 21.34 -6.22 11.95
CA ASP A 226 22.05 -7.41 12.44
C ASP A 226 21.30 -8.16 13.58
N ASP A 227 20.00 -7.97 13.75
CA ASP A 227 19.27 -8.64 14.82
C ASP A 227 18.46 -9.84 14.33
N ILE A 228 19.17 -10.86 13.90
CA ILE A 228 18.59 -12.17 13.51
C ILE A 228 17.71 -12.74 14.63
N LEU A 229 18.03 -12.46 15.90
CA LEU A 229 17.25 -12.94 17.04
C LEU A 229 15.85 -12.33 17.07
N PHE A 230 15.73 -11.02 16.84
CA PHE A 230 14.43 -10.33 16.76
C PHE A 230 13.56 -10.94 15.65
N TYR A 231 14.10 -11.11 14.44
CA TYR A 231 13.35 -11.72 13.33
C TYR A 231 12.91 -13.15 13.65
N ARG A 232 13.80 -13.94 14.24
CA ARG A 232 13.49 -15.31 14.61
C ARG A 232 12.36 -15.39 15.66
N ILE A 233 12.36 -14.49 16.65
CA ILE A 233 11.30 -14.44 17.69
C ILE A 233 9.98 -13.93 17.06
N CYS A 234 10.01 -12.86 16.29
CA CYS A 234 8.82 -12.36 15.56
C CYS A 234 8.23 -13.45 14.66
N GLY A 235 9.07 -14.16 13.90
CA GLY A 235 8.62 -15.25 13.04
C GLY A 235 7.95 -16.37 13.81
N LYS A 236 8.50 -16.79 14.97
CA LYS A 236 7.88 -17.78 15.86
C LYS A 236 6.51 -17.31 16.37
N SER A 237 6.38 -16.03 16.74
CA SER A 237 5.12 -15.47 17.22
C SER A 237 4.08 -15.37 16.09
N LEU A 238 4.49 -15.07 14.86
CA LEU A 238 3.61 -15.08 13.68
C LEU A 238 3.10 -16.50 13.36
N VAL A 239 3.95 -17.52 13.45
CA VAL A 239 3.55 -18.92 13.21
C VAL A 239 2.41 -19.35 14.13
N LYS A 240 2.35 -18.86 15.39
CA LYS A 240 1.22 -19.11 16.30
C LYS A 240 -0.11 -18.58 15.74
N ARG A 241 -0.09 -17.68 14.76
CA ARG A 241 -1.25 -17.03 14.12
C ARG A 241 -1.41 -17.42 12.66
N ALA A 242 -0.60 -18.35 12.15
CA ALA A 242 -0.55 -18.76 10.75
C ALA A 242 -1.93 -19.13 10.16
N ASN A 243 -2.81 -19.73 10.96
CA ASN A 243 -4.14 -20.15 10.51
C ASN A 243 -5.09 -18.99 10.15
N THR A 244 -4.87 -17.79 10.69
CA THR A 244 -5.71 -16.63 10.40
C THR A 244 -5.10 -15.71 9.33
N ILE A 245 -3.78 -15.78 9.14
CA ILE A 245 -3.07 -14.89 8.21
C ILE A 245 -3.33 -15.32 6.76
N ARG A 246 -3.85 -14.37 5.97
CA ARG A 246 -4.15 -14.50 4.54
C ARG A 246 -3.20 -13.71 3.66
N HIS A 247 -2.66 -12.62 4.17
CA HIS A 247 -1.73 -11.75 3.46
C HIS A 247 -0.48 -11.56 4.31
N LEU A 248 0.68 -11.93 3.77
CA LEU A 248 1.95 -11.87 4.48
C LEU A 248 3.00 -11.17 3.61
N GLN A 249 3.59 -10.09 4.16
CA GLN A 249 4.75 -9.42 3.57
C GLN A 249 5.89 -9.44 4.58
N VAL A 250 6.98 -10.09 4.23
CA VAL A 250 8.13 -10.31 5.13
C VAL A 250 9.44 -10.41 4.35
N ASN A 251 10.56 -10.29 5.06
CA ASN A 251 11.85 -10.71 4.51
C ASN A 251 12.09 -12.22 4.76
N ASN A 252 13.11 -12.76 4.13
CA ASN A 252 13.49 -14.18 4.24
C ASN A 252 13.77 -14.63 5.69
N GLU A 253 14.25 -13.76 6.56
CA GLU A 253 14.65 -14.09 7.93
C GLU A 253 13.45 -14.22 8.88
N LEU A 254 12.34 -13.58 8.57
CA LEU A 254 11.10 -13.64 9.36
C LEU A 254 10.28 -14.92 9.14
N ILE A 255 10.68 -15.81 8.23
CA ILE A 255 9.89 -16.97 7.84
C ILE A 255 10.51 -18.28 8.38
N PRO A 256 10.30 -18.65 9.64
CA PRO A 256 10.86 -19.89 10.16
C PRO A 256 10.13 -21.16 9.69
N ASN A 257 8.84 -21.07 9.35
CA ASN A 257 8.02 -22.20 8.90
C ASN A 257 6.84 -21.72 8.03
N LEU A 258 7.09 -21.49 6.75
CA LEU A 258 6.07 -20.99 5.83
C LEU A 258 4.96 -22.00 5.58
N SER A 259 5.24 -23.30 5.64
CA SER A 259 4.23 -24.36 5.44
C SER A 259 3.09 -24.34 6.46
N SER A 260 3.25 -23.67 7.58
CA SER A 260 2.18 -23.49 8.58
C SER A 260 1.06 -22.54 8.11
N TYR A 261 1.28 -21.73 7.08
CA TYR A 261 0.32 -20.71 6.62
C TYR A 261 -0.65 -21.27 5.56
N VAL A 262 -1.42 -22.28 5.93
CA VAL A 262 -2.30 -23.03 5.01
C VAL A 262 -3.39 -22.18 4.33
N ASN A 263 -3.79 -21.05 4.96
CA ASN A 263 -4.81 -20.14 4.45
C ASN A 263 -4.22 -18.92 3.72
N LEU A 264 -2.90 -18.91 3.47
CA LEU A 264 -2.24 -17.77 2.85
C LEU A 264 -2.67 -17.60 1.39
N ILE A 265 -3.21 -16.43 1.08
CA ILE A 265 -3.67 -16.04 -0.26
C ILE A 265 -2.60 -15.24 -0.99
N SER A 266 -1.90 -14.36 -0.27
CA SER A 266 -0.87 -13.49 -0.84
C SER A 266 0.40 -13.56 -0.01
N LEU A 267 1.50 -13.86 -0.70
CA LEU A 267 2.86 -13.85 -0.15
C LEU A 267 3.68 -12.79 -0.87
N GLU A 268 4.25 -11.87 -0.11
CA GLU A 268 5.27 -10.94 -0.58
C GLU A 268 6.56 -11.18 0.20
N ILE A 269 7.59 -11.60 -0.51
CA ILE A 269 8.89 -11.94 0.06
C ILE A 269 10.01 -11.19 -0.64
N GLY A 270 11.05 -10.85 0.11
CA GLY A 270 12.20 -10.20 -0.46
C GLY A 270 13.38 -10.18 0.49
N THR A 271 14.50 -9.66 0.02
CA THR A 271 15.68 -9.37 0.83
C THR A 271 16.39 -8.11 0.34
N HIS A 272 17.14 -7.49 1.25
CA HIS A 272 18.08 -6.44 0.90
C HIS A 272 19.53 -6.96 0.95
N GLU A 273 19.73 -8.18 1.42
CA GLU A 273 21.03 -8.82 1.55
C GLU A 273 21.39 -9.65 0.31
N HIS A 274 22.64 -9.55 -0.12
CA HIS A 274 23.11 -10.31 -1.28
C HIS A 274 23.29 -11.81 -0.98
N ASN A 275 23.55 -12.18 0.29
CA ASN A 275 23.84 -13.55 0.70
C ASN A 275 22.75 -14.15 1.61
N ALA A 276 21.50 -13.78 1.39
CA ALA A 276 20.38 -14.27 2.18
C ALA A 276 20.18 -15.79 1.98
N SER A 277 19.95 -16.52 3.08
CA SER A 277 19.55 -17.94 3.02
C SER A 277 18.07 -18.05 2.67
N TRP A 278 17.76 -18.89 1.69
CA TRP A 278 16.40 -19.12 1.20
C TRP A 278 15.87 -20.55 1.47
N ASN A 279 16.59 -21.32 2.31
CA ASN A 279 16.25 -22.73 2.61
C ASN A 279 14.80 -22.90 3.12
N ASN A 280 14.24 -21.87 3.74
CA ASN A 280 12.86 -21.88 4.24
C ASN A 280 11.78 -21.85 3.14
N LEU A 281 12.15 -21.63 1.89
CA LEU A 281 11.26 -21.68 0.72
C LEU A 281 11.36 -22.99 -0.06
N GLU A 282 12.41 -23.75 0.16
CA GLU A 282 12.57 -25.06 -0.49
C GLU A 282 11.45 -25.99 -0.02
N ASN A 283 10.83 -26.70 -0.93
CA ASN A 283 9.78 -27.68 -0.66
C ASN A 283 8.50 -27.13 0.04
N VAL A 284 8.24 -25.82 -0.04
CA VAL A 284 7.04 -25.21 0.53
C VAL A 284 5.88 -25.28 -0.46
N SER A 285 4.77 -25.85 0.02
CA SER A 285 3.48 -25.83 -0.71
C SER A 285 2.45 -25.07 0.12
N LEU A 286 1.78 -24.12 -0.51
CA LEU A 286 0.78 -23.23 0.09
C LEU A 286 -0.54 -23.38 -0.68
N PRO A 287 -1.45 -24.26 -0.25
CA PRO A 287 -2.61 -24.69 -1.05
C PRO A 287 -3.59 -23.57 -1.42
N SER A 288 -3.61 -22.50 -0.63
CA SER A 288 -4.50 -21.35 -0.86
C SER A 288 -3.84 -20.18 -1.59
N LEU A 289 -2.54 -20.27 -1.90
CA LEU A 289 -1.79 -19.16 -2.47
C LEU A 289 -2.30 -18.78 -3.87
N ARG A 290 -2.55 -17.50 -4.08
CA ARG A 290 -2.99 -16.93 -5.37
C ARG A 290 -2.06 -15.86 -5.89
N ILE A 291 -1.37 -15.14 -4.99
CA ILE A 291 -0.54 -13.99 -5.29
C ILE A 291 0.87 -14.21 -4.74
N LEU A 292 1.86 -14.20 -5.61
CA LEU A 292 3.27 -14.25 -5.27
C LEU A 292 3.94 -12.93 -5.70
N LYS A 293 4.55 -12.23 -4.75
CA LYS A 293 5.43 -11.09 -5.01
C LYS A 293 6.82 -11.42 -4.48
N ALA A 294 7.82 -11.34 -5.32
CA ALA A 294 9.20 -11.67 -4.98
C ALA A 294 10.16 -10.55 -5.38
N HIS A 295 11.02 -10.15 -4.44
CA HIS A 295 12.02 -9.11 -4.64
C HIS A 295 13.41 -9.64 -4.23
N LYS A 296 14.36 -9.61 -5.15
CA LYS A 296 15.72 -10.16 -4.93
C LYS A 296 15.78 -11.61 -4.44
N VAL A 297 14.83 -12.42 -4.87
CA VAL A 297 14.82 -13.86 -4.59
C VAL A 297 15.57 -14.58 -5.71
N PRO A 298 16.52 -15.50 -5.40
CA PRO A 298 17.26 -16.25 -6.42
C PRO A 298 16.31 -17.02 -7.34
N THR A 299 16.65 -17.08 -8.62
CA THR A 299 15.80 -17.68 -9.67
C THR A 299 15.52 -19.15 -9.43
N ASN A 300 16.52 -19.93 -8.98
CA ASN A 300 16.36 -21.36 -8.69
C ASN A 300 15.37 -21.61 -7.54
N ILE A 301 15.35 -20.75 -6.52
CA ILE A 301 14.40 -20.84 -5.42
C ILE A 301 12.98 -20.55 -5.91
N LEU A 302 12.81 -19.52 -6.77
CA LEU A 302 11.51 -19.19 -7.36
C LEU A 302 10.99 -20.30 -8.26
N VAL A 303 11.84 -20.94 -9.05
CA VAL A 303 11.49 -22.09 -9.90
C VAL A 303 10.91 -23.20 -9.03
N ASN A 304 11.66 -23.66 -8.02
CA ASN A 304 11.20 -24.73 -7.12
C ASN A 304 9.90 -24.35 -6.39
N PHE A 305 9.80 -23.09 -5.93
CA PHE A 305 8.59 -22.61 -5.25
C PHE A 305 7.36 -22.59 -6.16
N ILE A 306 7.51 -22.19 -7.43
CA ILE A 306 6.42 -22.18 -8.42
C ILE A 306 6.01 -23.61 -8.76
N GLU A 307 6.95 -24.54 -8.93
CA GLU A 307 6.68 -25.95 -9.20
C GLU A 307 5.93 -26.63 -8.06
N ASN A 308 6.28 -26.33 -6.80
CA ASN A 308 5.60 -26.84 -5.61
C ASN A 308 4.18 -26.26 -5.41
N ASN A 309 3.89 -25.13 -6.07
CA ASN A 309 2.60 -24.44 -5.99
C ASN A 309 1.86 -24.45 -7.35
N LYS A 310 1.92 -25.56 -8.06
CA LYS A 310 1.40 -25.76 -9.41
C LYS A 310 -0.12 -25.49 -9.52
N GLY A 311 -0.49 -24.71 -10.53
CA GLY A 311 -1.89 -24.52 -10.96
C GLY A 311 -2.70 -23.51 -10.15
N ILE A 312 -2.19 -23.00 -9.02
CA ILE A 312 -2.96 -22.17 -8.09
C ILE A 312 -2.69 -20.68 -8.21
N LEU A 313 -1.53 -20.28 -8.73
CA LEU A 313 -1.12 -18.88 -8.83
C LEU A 313 -1.90 -18.15 -9.93
N LEU A 314 -2.44 -16.98 -9.56
CA LEU A 314 -3.16 -16.07 -10.45
C LEU A 314 -2.35 -14.79 -10.73
N GLU A 315 -1.50 -14.39 -9.80
CA GLU A 315 -0.67 -13.21 -9.91
C GLU A 315 0.76 -13.53 -9.50
N ILE A 316 1.72 -13.19 -10.35
CA ILE A 316 3.16 -13.30 -10.07
C ILE A 316 3.79 -11.94 -10.36
N LYS A 317 4.50 -11.41 -9.36
CA LYS A 317 5.29 -10.20 -9.48
C LYS A 317 6.72 -10.49 -9.06
N ILE A 318 7.66 -10.38 -10.02
CA ILE A 318 9.07 -10.60 -9.77
C ILE A 318 9.81 -9.33 -10.16
N SER A 319 10.38 -8.67 -9.16
CA SER A 319 11.13 -7.44 -9.33
C SER A 319 12.53 -7.58 -8.74
N ASP A 320 13.51 -6.96 -9.40
CA ASP A 320 14.91 -6.90 -9.00
C ASP A 320 15.50 -8.29 -8.73
N ILE A 321 15.78 -9.02 -9.81
CA ILE A 321 16.49 -10.31 -9.74
C ILE A 321 17.97 -10.01 -9.51
N SER A 322 18.63 -10.77 -8.61
CA SER A 322 20.09 -10.74 -8.49
C SER A 322 20.75 -11.04 -9.85
N PHE A 323 21.85 -10.38 -10.16
CA PHE A 323 22.50 -10.30 -11.48
C PHE A 323 22.87 -11.64 -12.16
N GLU A 324 22.64 -12.79 -11.55
CA GLU A 324 22.82 -14.11 -12.14
C GLU A 324 21.57 -14.52 -12.91
N VAL A 325 21.58 -14.21 -14.19
CA VAL A 325 20.43 -14.23 -15.09
C VAL A 325 20.14 -15.64 -15.57
N HIS A 326 19.25 -16.35 -14.91
CA HIS A 326 18.57 -17.52 -15.47
C HIS A 326 17.07 -17.30 -15.60
N THR A 327 16.67 -16.12 -16.09
CA THR A 327 15.27 -15.73 -16.32
C THR A 327 14.52 -16.72 -17.20
N LYS A 328 15.21 -17.32 -18.17
CA LYS A 328 14.67 -18.35 -19.06
C LYS A 328 14.01 -19.51 -18.28
N LYS A 329 14.72 -20.12 -17.31
CA LYS A 329 14.17 -21.22 -16.50
C LYS A 329 12.96 -20.79 -15.67
N LEU A 330 12.98 -19.57 -15.17
CA LEU A 330 11.87 -18.99 -14.41
C LEU A 330 10.61 -18.83 -15.30
N ILE A 331 10.78 -18.28 -16.50
CA ILE A 331 9.69 -18.13 -17.47
C ILE A 331 9.12 -19.52 -17.83
N GLN A 332 10.01 -20.51 -18.04
CA GLN A 332 9.62 -21.91 -18.30
C GLN A 332 8.81 -22.50 -17.13
N ALA A 333 9.27 -22.31 -15.88
CA ALA A 333 8.54 -22.77 -14.71
C ALA A 333 7.16 -22.12 -14.60
N ILE A 334 7.04 -20.82 -14.90
CA ILE A 334 5.77 -20.09 -14.86
C ILE A 334 4.78 -20.69 -15.88
N TYR A 335 5.13 -20.78 -17.17
CA TYR A 335 4.16 -21.24 -18.17
C TYR A 335 3.84 -22.73 -18.06
N ASN A 336 4.74 -23.57 -17.54
CA ASN A 336 4.48 -24.98 -17.31
C ASN A 336 3.59 -25.24 -16.08
N ASN A 337 3.62 -24.34 -15.07
CA ASN A 337 2.97 -24.59 -13.80
C ASN A 337 1.83 -23.60 -13.48
N CYS A 338 1.67 -22.49 -14.19
CA CYS A 338 0.69 -21.45 -13.88
C CYS A 338 -0.26 -21.15 -15.07
N PRO A 339 -1.05 -22.11 -15.58
CA PRO A 339 -1.90 -21.92 -16.76
C PRO A 339 -3.03 -20.89 -16.54
N ASN A 340 -3.43 -20.67 -15.28
CA ASN A 340 -4.52 -19.77 -14.90
C ASN A 340 -4.04 -18.34 -14.56
N LEU A 341 -2.79 -18.01 -14.87
CA LEU A 341 -2.19 -16.75 -14.54
C LEU A 341 -2.92 -15.57 -15.21
N GLN A 342 -3.32 -14.58 -14.42
CA GLN A 342 -4.05 -13.38 -14.87
C GLN A 342 -3.15 -12.13 -14.94
N TYR A 343 -2.20 -12.03 -14.03
CA TYR A 343 -1.29 -10.88 -13.95
C TYR A 343 0.14 -11.36 -13.75
N LEU A 344 1.04 -10.79 -14.56
CA LEU A 344 2.45 -11.16 -14.55
C LEU A 344 3.33 -9.92 -14.60
N GLU A 345 4.31 -9.83 -13.70
CA GLU A 345 5.43 -8.90 -13.78
C GLU A 345 6.73 -9.70 -13.84
N LEU A 346 7.52 -9.44 -14.87
CA LEU A 346 8.82 -10.07 -15.10
C LEU A 346 9.87 -9.06 -15.51
N ILE A 347 11.13 -9.40 -15.20
CA ILE A 347 12.31 -8.81 -15.83
C ILE A 347 12.65 -9.68 -17.03
N ILE A 348 12.85 -9.07 -18.19
CA ILE A 348 13.23 -9.75 -19.43
C ILE A 348 14.44 -9.06 -20.08
N ASN A 349 15.24 -9.87 -20.76
CA ASN A 349 16.31 -9.43 -21.64
C ASN A 349 16.11 -10.01 -23.05
N ASP A 350 17.01 -9.74 -23.99
CA ASP A 350 16.92 -10.21 -25.38
C ASP A 350 16.83 -11.74 -25.51
N ASP A 351 17.54 -12.48 -24.65
CA ASP A 351 17.57 -13.96 -24.70
C ASP A 351 16.26 -14.57 -24.23
N ASP A 352 15.47 -13.82 -23.46
CA ASP A 352 14.21 -14.27 -22.88
C ASP A 352 13.00 -14.09 -23.83
N ILE A 353 13.16 -13.32 -24.91
CA ILE A 353 12.04 -12.94 -25.80
C ILE A 353 11.36 -14.17 -26.42
N LEU A 354 12.12 -15.20 -26.74
CA LEU A 354 11.53 -16.47 -27.26
C LEU A 354 10.71 -17.21 -26.22
N GLU A 355 11.14 -17.21 -24.97
CA GLU A 355 10.38 -17.84 -23.89
C GLU A 355 9.09 -17.05 -23.56
N LEU A 356 9.09 -15.74 -23.79
CA LEU A 356 7.86 -14.94 -23.68
C LEU A 356 6.80 -15.38 -24.70
N GLU A 357 7.20 -15.80 -25.90
CA GLU A 357 6.28 -16.37 -26.90
C GLU A 357 5.59 -17.63 -26.36
N ASN A 358 6.35 -18.56 -25.77
CA ASN A 358 5.83 -19.77 -25.16
C ASN A 358 4.91 -19.45 -23.97
N LEU A 359 5.28 -18.48 -23.16
CA LEU A 359 4.46 -18.01 -22.03
C LEU A 359 3.08 -17.49 -22.49
N LEU A 360 3.04 -16.66 -23.52
CA LEU A 360 1.79 -16.11 -24.07
C LEU A 360 0.90 -17.19 -24.70
N ILE A 361 1.48 -18.26 -25.25
CA ILE A 361 0.74 -19.42 -25.80
C ILE A 361 0.10 -20.23 -24.68
N ASN A 362 0.79 -20.42 -23.55
CA ASN A 362 0.35 -21.31 -22.48
C ASN A 362 -0.50 -20.56 -21.42
N CYS A 363 -0.20 -19.32 -21.10
CA CYS A 363 -0.96 -18.51 -20.11
C CYS A 363 -2.07 -17.68 -20.78
N ARG A 364 -3.11 -18.35 -21.29
CA ARG A 364 -4.20 -17.72 -22.08
C ARG A 364 -5.14 -16.82 -21.29
N HIS A 365 -5.09 -16.88 -19.95
CA HIS A 365 -5.91 -16.08 -19.04
C HIS A 365 -5.26 -14.76 -18.64
N LEU A 366 -4.08 -14.43 -19.19
CA LEU A 366 -3.41 -13.15 -18.90
C LEU A 366 -4.29 -11.96 -19.34
N ASP A 367 -4.59 -11.09 -18.38
CA ASP A 367 -5.26 -9.81 -18.54
C ASP A 367 -4.24 -8.65 -18.54
N GLY A 368 -3.17 -8.79 -17.76
CA GLY A 368 -2.15 -7.76 -17.57
C GLY A 368 -0.73 -8.28 -17.53
N LEU A 369 0.17 -7.53 -18.18
CA LEU A 369 1.58 -7.85 -18.29
C LEU A 369 2.43 -6.62 -17.99
N ILE A 370 3.33 -6.76 -17.03
CA ILE A 370 4.36 -5.77 -16.69
C ILE A 370 5.70 -6.35 -17.09
N LEU A 371 6.39 -5.68 -17.98
CA LEU A 371 7.72 -6.07 -18.43
C LEU A 371 8.73 -5.02 -18.00
N ASN A 372 9.68 -5.42 -17.14
CA ASN A 372 10.87 -4.64 -16.87
C ASN A 372 11.94 -5.09 -17.87
N VAL A 373 12.13 -4.24 -18.87
CA VAL A 373 12.97 -4.53 -20.02
C VAL A 373 14.39 -4.09 -19.73
N PHE A 374 15.27 -5.05 -19.49
CA PHE A 374 16.66 -4.79 -19.12
C PHE A 374 17.61 -5.25 -20.25
N ASN A 375 18.57 -4.39 -20.65
CA ASN A 375 19.57 -4.70 -21.69
C ASN A 375 18.98 -5.22 -23.03
N ILE A 376 17.84 -4.75 -23.44
CA ILE A 376 17.46 -4.89 -24.85
C ILE A 376 18.44 -4.03 -25.64
N ASN A 377 19.24 -4.68 -26.49
CA ASN A 377 20.20 -4.02 -27.33
C ASN A 377 19.53 -2.89 -28.11
N THR A 378 20.14 -1.70 -28.07
CA THR A 378 19.66 -0.51 -28.80
C THR A 378 19.75 -0.71 -30.32
N ASP A 379 20.46 -1.75 -30.76
CA ASP A 379 20.66 -2.09 -32.16
C ASP A 379 19.51 -2.99 -32.68
N GLU A 380 18.57 -2.31 -33.28
CA GLU A 380 17.65 -2.73 -34.34
C GLU A 380 16.55 -3.77 -34.07
N MET A 381 16.67 -4.76 -33.16
CA MET A 381 15.70 -5.86 -33.16
C MET A 381 14.87 -6.10 -31.86
N GLY A 382 15.28 -5.63 -30.70
CA GLY A 382 14.66 -6.03 -29.44
C GLY A 382 13.19 -5.59 -29.29
N TRP A 383 12.89 -4.29 -29.46
CA TRP A 383 11.51 -3.80 -29.34
C TRP A 383 10.60 -4.26 -30.48
N ASP A 384 11.12 -4.33 -31.72
CA ASP A 384 10.36 -4.82 -32.86
C ASP A 384 9.92 -6.25 -32.63
N ARG A 385 10.85 -7.12 -32.18
CA ARG A 385 10.56 -8.52 -31.89
C ARG A 385 9.62 -8.70 -30.71
N LEU A 386 9.80 -7.94 -29.63
CA LEU A 386 8.90 -7.96 -28.48
C LEU A 386 7.47 -7.62 -28.88
N PHE A 387 7.29 -6.52 -29.61
CA PHE A 387 5.97 -6.10 -30.06
C PHE A 387 5.38 -7.04 -31.08
N GLU A 388 6.17 -7.62 -31.97
CA GLU A 388 5.72 -8.64 -32.92
C GLU A 388 5.17 -9.88 -32.21
N ILE A 389 5.84 -10.37 -31.17
CA ILE A 389 5.37 -11.50 -30.35
C ILE A 389 4.07 -11.13 -29.64
N LEU A 390 3.97 -9.95 -29.04
CA LEU A 390 2.72 -9.49 -28.42
C LEU A 390 1.57 -9.42 -29.43
N ILE A 391 1.81 -8.91 -30.63
CA ILE A 391 0.80 -8.84 -31.70
C ILE A 391 0.34 -10.26 -32.09
N LYS A 392 1.28 -11.18 -32.29
CA LYS A 392 1.00 -12.52 -32.81
C LYS A 392 0.41 -13.48 -31.77
N ARG A 393 0.87 -13.41 -30.51
CA ARG A 393 0.64 -14.45 -29.49
C ARG A 393 -0.22 -14.01 -28.30
N ALA A 394 -0.34 -12.70 -28.04
CA ALA A 394 -1.18 -12.26 -26.93
C ALA A 394 -2.62 -12.74 -27.08
N SER A 395 -3.20 -13.29 -26.02
CA SER A 395 -4.61 -13.67 -25.98
C SER A 395 -5.52 -12.44 -26.16
N LYS A 396 -6.80 -12.64 -26.51
CA LYS A 396 -7.79 -11.56 -26.60
C LYS A 396 -8.06 -10.88 -25.26
N ASN A 397 -7.71 -11.52 -24.16
CA ASN A 397 -7.90 -11.00 -22.81
C ASN A 397 -6.78 -10.04 -22.39
N LEU A 398 -5.57 -10.23 -22.91
CA LEU A 398 -4.41 -9.39 -22.59
C LEU A 398 -4.55 -8.02 -23.27
N PHE A 399 -4.74 -6.98 -22.48
CA PHE A 399 -4.90 -5.61 -22.96
C PHE A 399 -4.30 -4.56 -22.03
N LYS A 400 -3.72 -4.99 -20.90
CA LYS A 400 -3.11 -4.11 -19.92
C LYS A 400 -1.60 -4.32 -19.95
N PHE A 401 -0.88 -3.26 -20.33
CA PHE A 401 0.57 -3.30 -20.49
C PHE A 401 1.24 -2.21 -19.68
N LYS A 402 2.29 -2.59 -18.95
CA LYS A 402 3.23 -1.66 -18.34
C LYS A 402 4.63 -2.05 -18.76
N PHE A 403 5.34 -1.12 -19.36
CA PHE A 403 6.72 -1.28 -19.76
C PHE A 403 7.61 -0.38 -18.91
N ILE A 404 8.56 -0.99 -18.20
CA ILE A 404 9.59 -0.31 -17.43
C ILE A 404 10.90 -0.50 -18.19
N HIS A 405 11.48 0.56 -18.72
CA HIS A 405 12.62 0.41 -19.61
C HIS A 405 13.64 1.55 -19.48
N ARG A 406 14.88 1.23 -19.87
CA ARG A 406 16.02 2.15 -19.87
C ARG A 406 16.52 2.50 -21.28
N THR A 407 15.92 1.93 -22.31
CA THR A 407 16.29 2.12 -23.71
C THR A 407 15.21 2.87 -24.47
N THR A 408 15.58 3.60 -25.51
CA THR A 408 14.60 4.31 -26.36
C THR A 408 13.81 3.32 -27.20
N ILE A 409 12.49 3.47 -27.22
CA ILE A 409 11.61 2.73 -28.12
C ILE A 409 11.65 3.41 -29.49
N LYS A 410 11.88 2.64 -30.58
CA LYS A 410 11.81 3.17 -31.93
C LYS A 410 10.37 3.58 -32.30
N PHE A 411 10.23 4.73 -32.94
CA PHE A 411 8.93 5.25 -33.35
C PHE A 411 8.16 4.26 -34.24
N GLU A 412 8.82 3.67 -35.22
CA GLU A 412 8.19 2.72 -36.15
C GLU A 412 7.79 1.41 -35.47
N ALA A 413 8.55 0.92 -34.51
CA ALA A 413 8.18 -0.26 -33.70
C ALA A 413 6.88 -0.04 -32.93
N LEU A 414 6.77 1.13 -32.26
CA LEU A 414 5.58 1.47 -31.49
C LEU A 414 4.37 1.72 -32.41
N LYS A 415 4.57 2.37 -33.56
CA LYS A 415 3.54 2.58 -34.56
C LYS A 415 3.01 1.24 -35.11
N ASN A 416 3.91 0.34 -35.48
CA ASN A 416 3.55 -1.00 -35.96
C ASN A 416 2.76 -1.81 -34.91
N PHE A 417 3.17 -1.69 -33.63
CA PHE A 417 2.43 -2.33 -32.53
C PHE A 417 0.98 -1.84 -32.46
N PHE A 418 0.74 -0.54 -32.50
CA PHE A 418 -0.61 0.01 -32.45
C PHE A 418 -1.44 -0.28 -33.69
N GLU A 419 -0.84 -0.20 -34.87
CA GLU A 419 -1.52 -0.45 -36.16
C GLU A 419 -2.02 -1.90 -36.25
N ASN A 420 -1.30 -2.85 -35.66
CA ASN A 420 -1.64 -4.26 -35.67
C ASN A 420 -2.45 -4.75 -34.46
N TRP A 421 -2.75 -3.87 -33.49
CA TRP A 421 -3.63 -4.18 -32.35
C TRP A 421 -5.12 -4.08 -32.67
N LYS A 422 -5.51 -4.48 -33.89
CA LYS A 422 -6.89 -4.38 -34.38
C LYS A 422 -7.76 -5.52 -33.85
N ASN A 423 -9.06 -5.25 -33.68
CA ASN A 423 -10.07 -6.23 -33.24
C ASN A 423 -9.79 -6.85 -31.87
N ARG A 424 -9.15 -6.09 -30.98
CA ARG A 424 -8.85 -6.46 -29.60
C ARG A 424 -9.44 -5.45 -28.63
N LYS A 425 -9.45 -5.77 -27.34
CA LYS A 425 -9.80 -4.80 -26.29
C LYS A 425 -8.84 -3.59 -26.37
N PRO A 426 -9.36 -2.35 -26.23
CA PRO A 426 -8.53 -1.17 -26.16
C PRO A 426 -7.49 -1.26 -25.04
N MET A 427 -6.25 -0.91 -25.33
CA MET A 427 -5.14 -1.04 -24.40
C MET A 427 -5.26 -0.05 -23.21
N LEU A 428 -4.91 -0.55 -22.02
CA LEU A 428 -4.42 0.26 -20.92
C LEU A 428 -2.89 0.21 -20.98
N LEU A 429 -2.26 1.33 -21.25
CA LEU A 429 -0.84 1.42 -21.53
C LEU A 429 -0.15 2.35 -20.54
N HIS A 430 0.93 1.87 -19.92
CA HIS A 430 1.75 2.63 -18.99
C HIS A 430 3.23 2.48 -19.33
N PHE A 431 3.92 3.58 -19.58
CA PHE A 431 5.36 3.60 -19.73
C PHE A 431 6.01 4.23 -18.50
N ILE A 432 7.03 3.56 -17.95
CA ILE A 432 7.95 4.13 -16.96
C ILE A 432 9.34 4.17 -17.57
N GLU A 433 9.88 5.36 -17.77
CA GLU A 433 11.12 5.58 -18.51
C GLU A 433 12.17 6.31 -17.69
N MET A 434 13.44 5.94 -17.93
CA MET A 434 14.59 6.82 -17.59
C MET A 434 14.81 7.92 -18.64
N PHE A 435 14.42 7.71 -19.90
CA PHE A 435 14.61 8.60 -21.03
C PHE A 435 13.25 9.00 -21.62
N HIS A 436 13.10 10.26 -22.00
CA HIS A 436 11.80 10.80 -22.44
C HIS A 436 11.30 10.22 -23.78
N LEU A 437 10.02 9.84 -23.81
CA LEU A 437 9.30 9.73 -25.07
C LEU A 437 9.34 11.08 -25.79
N SER A 438 9.72 11.07 -27.07
CA SER A 438 9.73 12.29 -27.86
C SER A 438 8.30 12.80 -28.10
N SER A 439 8.18 14.07 -28.44
CA SER A 439 6.88 14.67 -28.82
C SER A 439 6.18 13.90 -29.95
N LYS A 440 6.95 13.28 -30.86
CA LYS A 440 6.42 12.42 -31.93
C LYS A 440 5.74 11.16 -31.38
N HIS A 441 6.32 10.49 -30.38
CA HIS A 441 5.71 9.33 -29.73
C HIS A 441 4.42 9.71 -29.00
N LEU A 442 4.41 10.83 -28.28
CA LEU A 442 3.20 11.30 -27.58
C LEU A 442 2.08 11.64 -28.55
N SER A 443 2.41 12.30 -29.68
CA SER A 443 1.44 12.59 -30.75
C SER A 443 0.88 11.32 -31.37
N LEU A 444 1.71 10.29 -31.57
CA LEU A 444 1.29 8.98 -32.06
C LEU A 444 0.28 8.35 -31.08
N ILE A 445 0.62 8.28 -29.79
CA ILE A 445 -0.23 7.69 -28.74
C ILE A 445 -1.59 8.40 -28.70
N GLU A 446 -1.62 9.75 -28.72
CA GLU A 446 -2.86 10.50 -28.75
C GLU A 446 -3.69 10.23 -30.01
N SER A 447 -3.05 10.00 -31.18
CA SER A 447 -3.77 9.62 -32.39
C SER A 447 -4.46 8.25 -32.25
N PHE A 448 -3.80 7.27 -31.58
CA PHE A 448 -4.37 5.93 -31.36
C PHE A 448 -5.37 5.90 -30.20
N LYS A 449 -5.30 6.83 -29.24
CA LYS A 449 -6.41 7.05 -28.28
C LYS A 449 -7.68 7.52 -29.01
N LYS A 450 -7.55 8.49 -29.91
CA LYS A 450 -8.68 8.95 -30.73
C LYS A 450 -9.28 7.86 -31.62
N LYS A 451 -8.47 6.91 -32.09
CA LYS A 451 -8.90 5.73 -32.86
C LYS A 451 -9.51 4.60 -31.99
N GLY A 452 -9.52 4.76 -30.66
CA GLY A 452 -10.04 3.76 -29.72
C GLY A 452 -9.16 2.51 -29.52
N ILE A 453 -7.92 2.52 -30.00
CA ILE A 453 -6.94 1.44 -29.77
C ILE A 453 -6.35 1.49 -28.38
N ILE A 454 -6.12 2.70 -27.86
CA ILE A 454 -5.65 2.96 -26.49
C ILE A 454 -6.80 3.61 -25.71
N LYS A 455 -7.21 3.01 -24.59
CA LYS A 455 -8.24 3.55 -23.70
C LYS A 455 -7.65 4.53 -22.70
N ILE A 456 -6.55 4.13 -22.04
CA ILE A 456 -5.87 4.92 -21.00
C ILE A 456 -4.38 4.85 -21.26
N PHE A 457 -3.70 5.97 -21.10
CA PHE A 457 -2.26 6.08 -21.19
C PHE A 457 -1.72 6.83 -19.98
N TYR A 458 -0.71 6.23 -19.33
CA TYR A 458 0.10 6.84 -18.27
C TYR A 458 1.57 6.87 -18.69
N HIS A 459 2.24 7.93 -18.28
CA HIS A 459 3.66 8.11 -18.52
C HIS A 459 4.28 8.77 -17.29
N ASP A 460 5.14 8.03 -16.59
CA ASP A 460 5.81 8.49 -15.39
C ASP A 460 7.32 8.44 -15.53
N LYS A 461 7.97 9.45 -14.95
CA LYS A 461 9.41 9.42 -14.71
C LYS A 461 9.65 8.66 -13.42
N PHE A 462 10.50 7.65 -13.47
CA PHE A 462 10.99 6.87 -12.34
C PHE A 462 10.18 7.00 -11.05
N SER A 463 9.35 6.03 -10.79
CA SER A 463 8.81 5.76 -9.46
C SER A 463 9.57 4.56 -8.90
N TYR A 464 10.37 4.76 -7.85
CA TYR A 464 10.96 3.68 -7.05
C TYR A 464 9.90 2.99 -6.16
N GLY A 465 8.63 3.15 -6.46
CA GLY A 465 7.54 2.54 -5.74
C GLY A 465 7.17 1.18 -6.33
N PHE A 466 6.94 0.22 -5.46
CA PHE A 466 6.21 -1.00 -5.80
C PHE A 466 4.77 -0.59 -6.15
N ASP A 467 4.54 -0.22 -7.40
CA ASP A 467 3.17 -0.02 -7.88
C ASP A 467 2.51 -1.38 -7.91
N ASP A 468 1.53 -1.53 -7.07
CA ASP A 468 0.68 -2.71 -7.08
C ASP A 468 0.01 -2.85 -8.44
N PHE A 469 -0.37 -4.07 -8.81
CA PHE A 469 -1.23 -4.34 -9.97
C PHE A 469 -2.58 -3.61 -9.89
N GLU A 470 -2.80 -2.75 -8.89
CA GLU A 470 -4.07 -2.06 -8.68
C GLU A 470 -4.49 -1.21 -9.86
N TRP A 471 -3.54 -0.48 -10.50
CA TRP A 471 -3.86 0.27 -11.72
C TRP A 471 -4.28 -0.67 -12.87
N ILE A 472 -3.75 -1.90 -12.89
CA ILE A 472 -4.11 -2.95 -13.83
C ILE A 472 -5.49 -3.53 -13.50
N LYS A 473 -5.87 -3.56 -12.23
CA LYS A 473 -7.15 -4.09 -11.74
C LYS A 473 -8.31 -3.11 -11.89
N MET A 474 -8.04 -1.84 -12.22
CA MET A 474 -9.11 -0.88 -12.52
C MET A 474 -9.96 -1.40 -13.69
N ARG A 475 -11.24 -1.59 -13.43
CA ARG A 475 -12.25 -2.09 -14.39
C ARG A 475 -12.76 -1.00 -15.30
#